data_f776616b87d7d389a24e06df13ed018a
#
_entry.id   f776616b87d7d389a24e06df13ed018a
#
_cell.length_a   1.000
_cell.length_b   1.000
_cell.length_c   1.000
_cell.angle_alpha   90.00
_cell.angle_beta   90.00
_cell.angle_gamma   90.00
#
_symmetry.space_group_name_H-M   'P 1'
#
loop_
_entity.id
_entity.type
_entity.pdbx_description
1 polymer ?
#
loop_
_entity_poly.entity_id
_entity_poly.type
_entity_poly.pdbx_seq_one_letter_code
_entity_poly.pdbx_strand_id
1 'polypeptide(L)'
;MTSTAGAAYRALLDELIGLGEWLDAQDLNDQDRAEGFRHLGHLLAVGLDHHLESDPERPLFTRIVSPFRKMQGDNPDAVYFWTKIRGDREYRITGQNTGEGYLSFTVHGGDPNDANAERVIADVNETSLVHAADGASYEITVSPDPKPDGFVG
;
A
#
# COMPACT_ATOMS: atom_id res chain seq x y z
N MET A 1 1.02 -3.26 -36.01
CA MET A 1 1.14 -4.11 -34.79
C MET A 1 0.86 -3.23 -33.58
N THR A 2 -0.06 -3.60 -32.73
CA THR A 2 -0.32 -2.89 -31.48
C THR A 2 0.83 -3.19 -30.50
N SER A 3 1.43 -2.17 -29.88
CA SER A 3 2.48 -2.38 -28.86
C SER A 3 1.92 -3.12 -27.65
N THR A 4 2.76 -3.87 -26.94
CA THR A 4 2.38 -4.57 -25.70
C THR A 4 1.81 -3.59 -24.67
N ALA A 5 2.41 -2.39 -24.53
CA ALA A 5 1.91 -1.33 -23.65
C ALA A 5 0.53 -0.83 -24.07
N GLY A 6 0.29 -0.67 -25.39
CA GLY A 6 -1.02 -0.27 -25.89
C GLY A 6 -2.09 -1.35 -25.73
N ALA A 7 -1.71 -2.63 -25.68
CA ALA A 7 -2.62 -3.71 -25.36
C ALA A 7 -2.98 -3.72 -23.87
N ALA A 8 -1.98 -3.58 -22.99
CA ALA A 8 -2.19 -3.49 -21.55
C ALA A 8 -3.06 -2.28 -21.16
N TYR A 9 -2.82 -1.13 -21.78
CA TYR A 9 -3.64 0.06 -21.55
C TYR A 9 -5.10 -0.15 -21.92
N ARG A 10 -5.37 -0.82 -23.08
CA ARG A 10 -6.73 -1.14 -23.46
C ARG A 10 -7.38 -2.14 -22.52
N ALA A 11 -6.66 -3.17 -22.10
CA ALA A 11 -7.17 -4.12 -21.13
C ALA A 11 -7.58 -3.43 -19.80
N LEU A 12 -6.78 -2.48 -19.31
CA LEU A 12 -7.16 -1.68 -18.13
C LEU A 12 -8.46 -0.90 -18.37
N LEU A 13 -8.62 -0.27 -19.54
CA LEU A 13 -9.84 0.46 -19.85
C LEU A 13 -11.06 -0.46 -19.96
N ASP A 14 -10.91 -1.63 -20.57
CA ASP A 14 -11.98 -2.62 -20.68
C ASP A 14 -12.42 -3.13 -19.31
N GLU A 15 -11.49 -3.38 -18.38
CA GLU A 15 -11.80 -3.72 -16.98
C GLU A 15 -12.55 -2.60 -16.26
N LEU A 16 -12.12 -1.35 -16.43
CA LEU A 16 -12.80 -0.21 -15.80
C LEU A 16 -14.22 -0.02 -16.35
N ILE A 17 -14.44 -0.24 -17.63
CA ILE A 17 -15.77 -0.22 -18.23
C ILE A 17 -16.62 -1.34 -17.64
N GLY A 18 -16.11 -2.58 -17.59
CA GLY A 18 -16.81 -3.72 -17.01
C GLY A 18 -17.21 -3.53 -15.56
N LEU A 19 -16.32 -2.94 -14.75
CA LEU A 19 -16.62 -2.59 -13.35
C LEU A 19 -17.72 -1.52 -13.25
N GLY A 20 -17.70 -0.54 -14.14
CA GLY A 20 -18.75 0.47 -14.23
C GLY A 20 -20.11 -0.12 -14.58
N GLU A 21 -20.16 -0.98 -15.59
CA GLU A 21 -21.39 -1.70 -16.01
C GLU A 21 -21.89 -2.62 -14.88
N TRP A 22 -20.99 -3.31 -14.18
CA TRP A 22 -21.37 -4.12 -13.03
C TRP A 22 -21.99 -3.27 -11.92
N LEU A 23 -21.41 -2.10 -11.62
CA LEU A 23 -21.92 -1.19 -10.61
C LEU A 23 -23.30 -0.63 -10.98
N ASP A 24 -23.50 -0.29 -12.24
CA ASP A 24 -24.78 0.19 -12.75
C ASP A 24 -25.89 -0.87 -12.69
N ALA A 25 -25.53 -2.14 -12.78
CA ALA A 25 -26.46 -3.26 -12.68
C ALA A 25 -26.88 -3.58 -11.24
N GLN A 26 -26.25 -2.96 -10.21
CA GLN A 26 -26.63 -3.19 -8.82
C GLN A 26 -27.89 -2.40 -8.45
N ASP A 27 -28.69 -2.96 -7.54
CA ASP A 27 -29.86 -2.29 -6.97
C ASP A 27 -29.43 -1.27 -5.90
N LEU A 28 -28.95 -0.12 -6.35
CA LEU A 28 -28.43 0.99 -5.55
C LEU A 28 -29.24 2.25 -5.78
N ASN A 29 -29.40 3.07 -4.74
CA ASN A 29 -29.86 4.44 -4.91
C ASN A 29 -28.78 5.30 -5.60
N ASP A 30 -29.15 6.49 -6.06
CA ASP A 30 -28.25 7.38 -6.82
C ASP A 30 -27.01 7.80 -6.03
N GLN A 31 -27.14 7.98 -4.71
CA GLN A 31 -26.01 8.38 -3.86
C GLN A 31 -25.00 7.26 -3.72
N ASP A 32 -25.45 6.04 -3.40
CA ASP A 32 -24.57 4.89 -3.23
C ASP A 32 -23.89 4.53 -4.57
N ARG A 33 -24.61 4.66 -5.69
CA ARG A 33 -24.04 4.50 -7.02
C ARG A 33 -22.94 5.50 -7.30
N ALA A 34 -23.15 6.77 -6.99
CA ALA A 34 -22.16 7.84 -7.16
C ALA A 34 -20.90 7.58 -6.29
N GLU A 35 -21.09 7.16 -5.04
CA GLU A 35 -19.97 6.78 -4.16
C GLU A 35 -19.25 5.53 -4.65
N GLY A 36 -19.95 4.57 -5.26
CA GLY A 36 -19.35 3.42 -5.92
C GLY A 36 -18.41 3.82 -7.06
N PHE A 37 -18.84 4.69 -7.97
CA PHE A 37 -17.98 5.22 -9.04
C PHE A 37 -16.80 6.00 -8.50
N ARG A 38 -17.01 6.80 -7.45
CA ARG A 38 -15.92 7.50 -6.76
C ARG A 38 -14.91 6.51 -6.20
N HIS A 39 -15.38 5.40 -5.60
CA HIS A 39 -14.50 4.35 -5.07
C HIS A 39 -13.69 3.67 -6.17
N LEU A 40 -14.27 3.36 -7.34
CA LEU A 40 -13.51 2.86 -8.50
C LEU A 40 -12.38 3.81 -8.89
N GLY A 41 -12.64 5.13 -8.88
CA GLY A 41 -11.60 6.13 -9.11
C GLY A 41 -10.48 6.09 -8.05
N HIS A 42 -10.81 5.83 -6.78
CA HIS A 42 -9.82 5.66 -5.72
C HIS A 42 -8.97 4.41 -5.92
N LEU A 43 -9.60 3.27 -6.30
CA LEU A 43 -8.89 2.02 -6.60
C LEU A 43 -7.91 2.20 -7.76
N LEU A 44 -8.36 2.86 -8.84
CA LEU A 44 -7.49 3.17 -9.97
C LEU A 44 -6.29 4.01 -9.55
N ALA A 45 -6.51 5.08 -8.78
CA ALA A 45 -5.42 5.96 -8.32
C ALA A 45 -4.37 5.19 -7.49
N VAL A 46 -4.81 4.35 -6.54
CA VAL A 46 -3.91 3.50 -5.75
C VAL A 46 -3.21 2.48 -6.62
N GLY A 47 -3.93 1.86 -7.57
CA GLY A 47 -3.33 0.89 -8.51
C GLY A 47 -2.21 1.51 -9.36
N LEU A 48 -2.38 2.74 -9.83
CA LEU A 48 -1.35 3.48 -10.56
C LEU A 48 -0.15 3.79 -9.67
N ASP A 49 -0.37 4.31 -8.46
CA ASP A 49 0.68 4.57 -7.48
C ASP A 49 1.51 3.30 -7.19
N HIS A 50 0.84 2.15 -7.02
CA HIS A 50 1.48 0.88 -6.67
C HIS A 50 2.22 0.21 -7.83
N HIS A 51 1.68 0.30 -9.05
CA HIS A 51 2.20 -0.50 -10.17
C HIS A 51 3.00 0.29 -11.19
N LEU A 52 2.75 1.60 -11.33
CA LEU A 52 3.48 2.43 -12.29
C LEU A 52 4.52 3.31 -11.62
N GLU A 53 4.19 3.91 -10.49
CA GLU A 53 5.06 4.92 -9.87
C GLU A 53 5.98 4.36 -8.79
N SER A 54 5.76 3.12 -8.33
CA SER A 54 6.57 2.52 -7.28
C SER A 54 7.82 1.84 -7.85
N ASP A 55 9.00 2.27 -7.36
CA ASP A 55 10.30 1.74 -7.74
C ASP A 55 10.99 1.12 -6.53
N PRO A 56 11.15 -0.24 -6.46
CA PRO A 56 11.80 -0.88 -5.33
C PRO A 56 13.33 -0.60 -5.24
N GLU A 57 13.94 -0.03 -6.27
CA GLU A 57 15.33 0.44 -6.19
C GLU A 57 15.44 1.85 -5.56
N ARG A 58 14.32 2.57 -5.50
CA ARG A 58 14.17 3.89 -4.87
C ARG A 58 12.84 3.99 -4.14
N PRO A 59 12.61 3.15 -3.13
CA PRO A 59 11.32 3.06 -2.47
C PRO A 59 10.93 4.37 -1.78
N LEU A 60 9.71 4.81 -2.04
CA LEU A 60 9.09 5.94 -1.38
C LEU A 60 7.75 5.50 -0.78
N PHE A 61 7.49 5.89 0.46
CA PHE A 61 6.21 5.64 1.07
C PHE A 61 5.11 6.49 0.44
N THR A 62 4.13 5.81 -0.17
CA THR A 62 2.95 6.43 -0.75
C THR A 62 1.76 6.25 0.20
N ARG A 63 1.04 7.32 0.47
CA ARG A 63 -0.15 7.26 1.29
C ARG A 63 -1.30 6.61 0.52
N ILE A 64 -1.79 5.46 1.00
CA ILE A 64 -2.85 4.70 0.34
C ILE A 64 -4.24 5.06 0.85
N VAL A 65 -4.39 5.39 2.12
CA VAL A 65 -5.66 5.78 2.75
C VAL A 65 -5.58 7.24 3.24
N SER A 66 -6.66 7.98 3.08
CA SER A 66 -6.79 9.36 3.54
C SER A 66 -8.23 9.64 3.98
N PRO A 67 -8.51 10.77 4.62
CA PRO A 67 -9.89 11.15 4.94
C PRO A 67 -10.82 11.17 3.73
N PHE A 68 -10.27 11.38 2.54
CA PHE A 68 -11.04 11.50 1.28
C PHE A 68 -10.91 10.25 0.38
N ARG A 69 -9.94 9.39 0.63
CA ARG A 69 -9.72 8.15 -0.12
C ARG A 69 -9.71 6.98 0.84
N LYS A 70 -10.82 6.23 0.83
CA LYS A 70 -11.02 5.06 1.67
C LYS A 70 -10.76 3.79 0.88
N MET A 71 -10.25 2.78 1.55
CA MET A 71 -9.92 1.49 0.96
C MET A 71 -10.40 0.38 1.88
N GLN A 72 -11.22 -0.53 1.36
CA GLN A 72 -11.73 -1.69 2.11
C GLN A 72 -12.34 -1.27 3.47
N GLY A 73 -11.98 -1.94 4.55
CA GLY A 73 -12.41 -1.64 5.92
C GLY A 73 -11.32 -0.92 6.73
N ASP A 74 -10.72 0.13 6.17
CA ASP A 74 -9.66 0.88 6.83
C ASP A 74 -10.13 1.51 8.16
N ASN A 75 -9.21 1.58 9.13
CA ASN A 75 -9.46 2.28 10.37
C ASN A 75 -9.44 3.81 10.11
N PRO A 76 -10.53 4.55 10.42
CA PRO A 76 -10.61 5.99 10.16
C PRO A 76 -9.60 6.81 10.97
N ASP A 77 -9.10 6.27 12.09
CA ASP A 77 -8.16 6.95 12.98
C ASP A 77 -6.69 6.64 12.63
N ALA A 78 -6.45 5.86 11.58
CA ALA A 78 -5.12 5.48 11.14
C ALA A 78 -4.75 6.10 9.80
N VAL A 79 -3.45 6.32 9.61
CA VAL A 79 -2.85 6.72 8.33
C VAL A 79 -2.01 5.57 7.82
N TYR A 80 -2.29 5.14 6.60
CA TYR A 80 -1.61 4.01 5.99
C TYR A 80 -0.71 4.48 4.86
N PHE A 81 0.55 4.04 4.93
CA PHE A 81 1.53 4.21 3.86
C PHE A 81 1.95 2.84 3.34
N TRP A 82 2.37 2.82 2.10
CA TRP A 82 2.85 1.63 1.44
C TRP A 82 4.04 1.94 0.55
N THR A 83 4.95 1.00 0.42
CA THR A 83 6.03 1.03 -0.56
C THR A 83 6.36 -0.38 -1.03
N LYS A 84 6.79 -0.51 -2.27
CA LYS A 84 7.24 -1.78 -2.83
C LYS A 84 8.71 -1.98 -2.52
N ILE A 85 9.03 -3.20 -2.08
CA ILE A 85 10.40 -3.64 -1.83
C ILE A 85 10.65 -4.99 -2.51
N ARG A 86 11.92 -5.41 -2.56
CA ARG A 86 12.35 -6.70 -3.11
C ARG A 86 12.94 -7.55 -1.99
N GLY A 87 12.65 -8.83 -2.01
CA GLY A 87 13.17 -9.79 -1.02
C GLY A 87 14.67 -10.11 -1.16
N ASP A 88 15.34 -9.62 -2.22
CA ASP A 88 16.78 -9.81 -2.45
C ASP A 88 17.62 -8.54 -2.16
N ARG A 89 17.02 -7.56 -1.47
CA ARG A 89 17.65 -6.27 -1.14
C ARG A 89 17.55 -5.98 0.35
N GLU A 90 18.47 -5.14 0.80
CA GLU A 90 18.41 -4.55 2.13
C GLU A 90 17.88 -3.12 2.03
N TYR A 91 16.98 -2.76 2.94
CA TYR A 91 16.41 -1.42 3.05
C TYR A 91 16.55 -0.89 4.46
N ARG A 92 16.65 0.43 4.56
CA ARG A 92 16.67 1.14 5.83
C ARG A 92 15.53 2.15 5.87
N ILE A 93 14.71 2.02 6.90
CA ILE A 93 13.62 2.95 7.19
C ILE A 93 14.06 3.81 8.36
N THR A 94 14.04 5.11 8.20
CA THR A 94 14.37 6.07 9.26
C THR A 94 13.22 7.03 9.46
N GLY A 95 12.98 7.41 10.72
CA GLY A 95 11.92 8.36 11.05
C GLY A 95 12.07 8.91 12.45
N GLN A 96 11.10 9.72 12.84
CA GLN A 96 10.94 10.24 14.19
C GLN A 96 9.54 9.92 14.68
N ASN A 97 9.41 9.51 15.94
CA ASN A 97 8.14 9.46 16.61
C ASN A 97 7.76 10.89 17.02
N THR A 98 6.64 11.38 16.51
CA THR A 98 6.16 12.75 16.78
C THR A 98 4.96 12.78 17.72
N GLY A 99 4.74 11.68 18.45
CA GLY A 99 3.65 11.53 19.42
C GLY A 99 2.48 10.70 18.89
N GLU A 100 2.74 9.87 17.87
CA GLU A 100 1.77 8.88 17.41
C GLU A 100 1.44 7.89 18.53
N GLY A 101 0.15 7.66 18.76
CA GLY A 101 -0.30 6.68 19.75
C GLY A 101 -0.02 5.24 19.36
N TYR A 102 0.26 4.99 18.08
CA TYR A 102 0.61 3.69 17.50
C TYR A 102 1.42 3.86 16.23
N LEU A 103 2.51 3.14 16.10
CA LEU A 103 3.33 3.07 14.90
C LEU A 103 3.65 1.59 14.61
N SER A 104 3.41 1.13 13.40
CA SER A 104 3.71 -0.24 12.98
C SER A 104 4.24 -0.27 11.56
N PHE A 105 5.18 -1.19 11.33
CA PHE A 105 5.72 -1.53 10.02
C PHE A 105 5.54 -3.03 9.80
N THR A 106 4.79 -3.37 8.77
CA THR A 106 4.50 -4.77 8.43
C THR A 106 5.06 -5.08 7.06
N VAL A 107 5.88 -6.11 6.96
CA VAL A 107 6.38 -6.64 5.68
C VAL A 107 5.45 -7.74 5.22
N HIS A 108 4.86 -7.53 4.07
CA HIS A 108 4.01 -8.51 3.41
C HIS A 108 4.74 -9.19 2.26
N GLY A 109 4.54 -10.49 2.12
CA GLY A 109 5.04 -11.28 1.00
C GLY A 109 3.92 -11.88 0.18
N GLY A 110 4.17 -12.09 -1.10
CA GLY A 110 3.24 -12.65 -2.05
C GLY A 110 3.78 -12.56 -3.49
N ASP A 111 2.94 -12.90 -4.46
CA ASP A 111 3.26 -12.70 -5.86
C ASP A 111 3.35 -11.19 -6.15
N PRO A 112 4.43 -10.72 -6.79
CA PRO A 112 4.58 -9.31 -7.14
C PRO A 112 3.50 -8.78 -8.11
N ASN A 113 2.74 -9.67 -8.74
CA ASN A 113 1.63 -9.33 -9.63
C ASN A 113 0.26 -9.42 -8.93
N ASP A 114 0.21 -9.91 -7.68
CA ASP A 114 -1.01 -9.93 -6.87
C ASP A 114 -1.00 -8.75 -5.89
N ALA A 115 -2.06 -7.96 -5.91
CA ALA A 115 -2.24 -6.86 -4.97
C ALA A 115 -2.52 -7.34 -3.54
N ASN A 116 -2.88 -8.62 -3.36
CA ASN A 116 -3.14 -9.20 -2.07
C ASN A 116 -1.88 -9.89 -1.54
N ALA A 117 -1.41 -9.40 -0.41
CA ALA A 117 -0.33 -10.07 0.31
C ALA A 117 -0.79 -11.46 0.78
N GLU A 118 -0.05 -12.49 0.41
CA GLU A 118 -0.37 -13.86 0.82
C GLU A 118 -0.10 -14.11 2.29
N ARG A 119 0.87 -13.39 2.86
CA ARG A 119 1.29 -13.57 4.26
C ARG A 119 1.99 -12.35 4.81
N VAL A 120 1.94 -12.19 6.12
CA VAL A 120 2.85 -11.32 6.86
C VAL A 120 4.18 -12.07 7.02
N ILE A 121 5.28 -11.45 6.58
CA ILE A 121 6.64 -11.98 6.75
C ILE A 121 7.18 -11.53 8.10
N ALA A 122 7.03 -10.25 8.41
CA ALA A 122 7.57 -9.63 9.62
C ALA A 122 6.72 -8.42 10.02
N ASP A 123 6.72 -8.12 11.29
CA ASP A 123 6.05 -6.97 11.87
C ASP A 123 6.89 -6.37 12.99
N VAL A 124 6.95 -5.06 13.06
CA VAL A 124 7.54 -4.30 14.15
C VAL A 124 6.65 -3.11 14.49
N ASN A 125 6.44 -2.89 15.76
CA ASN A 125 5.61 -1.78 16.25
C ASN A 125 6.36 -0.95 17.31
N GLU A 126 5.73 0.11 17.79
CA GLU A 126 6.33 1.04 18.77
C GLU A 126 6.84 0.35 20.05
N THR A 127 6.27 -0.79 20.44
CA THR A 127 6.73 -1.54 21.62
C THR A 127 8.03 -2.30 21.37
N SER A 128 8.28 -2.66 20.11
CA SER A 128 9.49 -3.36 19.65
C SER A 128 10.59 -2.39 19.22
N LEU A 129 10.22 -1.15 18.86
CA LEU A 129 11.14 -0.08 18.53
C LEU A 129 11.71 0.48 19.84
N VAL A 130 12.86 -0.01 20.25
CA VAL A 130 13.51 0.20 21.56
C VAL A 130 13.72 1.68 21.95
N HIS A 131 13.42 2.64 21.08
CA HIS A 131 13.64 4.06 21.29
C HIS A 131 12.52 4.97 20.80
N ALA A 132 11.30 4.46 20.66
CA ALA A 132 10.16 5.24 20.17
C ALA A 132 9.50 6.14 21.25
N ALA A 133 10.27 6.68 22.20
CA ALA A 133 9.78 7.77 23.03
C ALA A 133 9.51 9.01 22.17
N ASP A 134 8.58 9.87 22.58
CA ASP A 134 8.24 11.10 21.87
C ASP A 134 9.49 11.90 21.46
N GLY A 135 9.58 12.23 20.18
CA GLY A 135 10.72 12.94 19.61
C GLY A 135 11.96 12.08 19.34
N ALA A 136 11.95 10.79 19.69
CA ALA A 136 13.07 9.90 19.39
C ALA A 136 13.10 9.50 17.90
N SER A 137 14.28 9.50 17.32
CA SER A 137 14.49 8.91 16.00
C SER A 137 14.55 7.39 16.09
N TYR A 138 14.05 6.72 15.07
CA TYR A 138 14.15 5.27 14.90
C TYR A 138 14.80 4.92 13.58
N GLU A 139 15.41 3.74 13.55
CA GLU A 139 15.94 3.10 12.35
C GLU A 139 15.52 1.64 12.34
N ILE A 140 14.99 1.18 11.22
CA ILE A 140 14.59 -0.21 10.99
C ILE A 140 15.34 -0.70 9.77
N THR A 141 16.01 -1.85 9.90
CA THR A 141 16.61 -2.54 8.76
C THR A 141 15.69 -3.68 8.33
N VAL A 142 15.31 -3.69 7.05
CA VAL A 142 14.62 -4.80 6.39
C VAL A 142 15.64 -5.51 5.51
N SER A 143 15.91 -6.81 5.75
CA SER A 143 16.96 -7.54 5.07
C SER A 143 16.59 -9.01 4.89
N PRO A 144 16.98 -9.66 3.78
CA PRO A 144 16.84 -11.11 3.65
C PRO A 144 17.78 -11.89 4.59
N ASP A 145 18.85 -11.25 5.07
CA ASP A 145 19.84 -11.85 5.95
C ASP A 145 19.60 -11.44 7.41
N PRO A 146 19.67 -12.38 8.37
CA PRO A 146 19.57 -12.08 9.79
C PRO A 146 20.58 -11.01 10.24
N LYS A 147 20.12 -10.03 11.00
CA LYS A 147 20.96 -8.96 11.59
C LYS A 147 20.93 -9.06 13.10
N PRO A 148 22.02 -8.70 13.81
CA PRO A 148 22.03 -8.68 15.26
C PRO A 148 21.10 -7.66 15.78
N ASP A 149 20.60 -7.02 16.32
CA ASP A 149 19.67 -6.06 16.94
C ASP A 149 18.88 -5.18 15.95
N GLY A 150 17.56 -5.00 16.19
CA GLY A 150 16.69 -4.12 15.40
C GLY A 150 16.25 -4.70 14.05
N PHE A 151 16.30 -6.01 13.92
CA PHE A 151 16.01 -6.72 12.69
C PHE A 151 14.53 -7.05 12.54
N VAL A 152 14.01 -6.77 11.35
CA VAL A 152 12.74 -7.28 10.85
C VAL A 152 13.03 -8.13 9.62
N GLY A 153 13.01 -9.44 9.78
CA GLY A 153 13.34 -10.42 8.75
C GLY A 153 12.13 -11.10 8.14
#